data_eb1833e33f7a39f63bcb079003b8efd2
#
_entry.id   eb1833e33f7a39f63bcb079003b8efd2
#
_cell.length_a   1.000
_cell.length_b   1.000
_cell.length_c   1.000
_cell.angle_alpha   90.00
_cell.angle_beta   90.00
_cell.angle_gamma   90.00
#
_symmetry.space_group_name_H-M   'P 1'
#
loop_
_entity.id
_entity.type
_entity.pdbx_description
1 polymer ?
#
loop_
_entity_poly.entity_id
_entity_poly.type
_entity_poly.pdbx_seq_one_letter_code
_entity_poly.pdbx_strand_id
1 'polypeptide(L)'
;MPLNIMSGKPLPGKLFATLVVLLLSSISPSLSQLHAAESVALVKEVSAELDLAATKAIFDSHSACFVDARSEYVYYKSHIKGAISLSDSRFDEQFPDFKQKKAIETLIVVYCTESSCGKARRVARKLMKNGYRNVRVYSGGLIEWAHAGFPMEG
;
A
#
# COMPACT_ATOMS: atom_id res chain seq x y z
N MET A 1 29.42 -63.86 49.45
CA MET A 1 30.17 -62.95 48.63
C MET A 1 29.28 -61.74 48.35
N PRO A 2 29.54 -60.58 48.92
CA PRO A 2 28.67 -59.39 48.71
C PRO A 2 29.20 -58.56 47.53
N LEU A 3 28.27 -58.11 46.68
CA LEU A 3 28.48 -57.24 45.56
C LEU A 3 28.64 -55.79 46.04
N ASN A 4 29.73 -55.18 45.61
CA ASN A 4 30.16 -53.85 45.93
C ASN A 4 29.38 -52.84 45.07
N ILE A 5 28.53 -51.96 45.67
CA ILE A 5 27.77 -50.92 45.01
C ILE A 5 28.62 -49.63 45.01
N MET A 6 29.15 -49.25 43.87
CA MET A 6 29.87 -47.97 43.70
C MET A 6 28.93 -46.81 43.79
N SER A 7 29.11 -45.97 44.82
CA SER A 7 28.46 -44.73 45.07
C SER A 7 28.93 -43.68 44.06
N GLY A 8 28.06 -43.31 43.12
CA GLY A 8 28.26 -42.15 42.25
C GLY A 8 27.85 -40.86 42.93
N LYS A 9 28.76 -39.92 43.10
CA LYS A 9 28.49 -38.58 43.66
C LYS A 9 27.67 -37.73 42.65
N PRO A 10 26.66 -36.98 43.09
CA PRO A 10 25.97 -36.07 42.22
C PRO A 10 26.82 -34.81 41.90
N LEU A 11 26.86 -34.43 40.64
CA LEU A 11 27.47 -33.20 40.15
C LEU A 11 26.62 -31.99 40.56
N PRO A 12 27.23 -30.84 40.88
CA PRO A 12 26.49 -29.69 41.39
C PRO A 12 25.69 -29.02 40.26
N GLY A 13 24.37 -29.01 40.43
CA GLY A 13 23.38 -28.49 39.47
C GLY A 13 23.28 -26.94 39.37
N LYS A 14 24.41 -26.22 39.53
CA LYS A 14 24.41 -24.74 39.44
C LYS A 14 24.99 -24.18 38.16
N LEU A 15 25.53 -25.01 37.29
CA LEU A 15 26.14 -24.56 36.00
C LEU A 15 25.20 -24.58 34.80
N PHE A 16 24.06 -25.29 34.89
CA PHE A 16 23.09 -25.34 33.78
C PHE A 16 22.08 -24.17 33.75
N ALA A 17 21.86 -23.53 34.91
CA ALA A 17 20.89 -22.41 35.01
C ALA A 17 21.42 -21.08 34.41
N THR A 18 22.73 -20.89 34.39
CA THR A 18 23.36 -19.66 33.88
C THR A 18 23.53 -19.64 32.35
N LEU A 19 23.60 -20.81 31.70
CA LEU A 19 23.77 -20.88 30.24
C LEU A 19 22.45 -20.63 29.47
N VAL A 20 21.31 -21.01 30.06
CA VAL A 20 19.98 -20.81 29.42
C VAL A 20 19.52 -19.35 29.49
N VAL A 21 19.91 -18.59 30.53
CA VAL A 21 19.53 -17.19 30.68
C VAL A 21 20.29 -16.27 29.72
N LEU A 22 21.53 -16.65 29.32
CA LEU A 22 22.34 -15.87 28.36
C LEU A 22 21.91 -16.03 26.89
N LEU A 23 21.15 -17.07 26.56
CA LEU A 23 20.66 -17.29 25.17
C LEU A 23 19.30 -16.67 24.89
N LEU A 24 18.58 -16.16 25.89
CA LEU A 24 17.27 -15.54 25.74
C LEU A 24 17.32 -13.99 25.69
N SER A 25 18.51 -13.40 25.82
CA SER A 25 18.65 -11.93 25.93
C SER A 25 18.95 -11.20 24.60
N SER A 26 18.93 -11.86 23.44
CA SER A 26 19.44 -11.24 22.21
C SER A 26 18.47 -11.07 21.05
N ILE A 27 17.15 -11.26 21.24
CA ILE A 27 16.18 -11.00 20.15
C ILE A 27 14.96 -10.26 20.70
N SER A 28 15.17 -9.06 21.21
CA SER A 28 14.08 -8.09 21.29
C SER A 28 14.28 -7.06 20.19
N PRO A 29 13.45 -7.07 19.13
CA PRO A 29 13.53 -6.00 18.14
C PRO A 29 13.24 -4.66 18.84
N SER A 30 14.10 -3.69 18.65
CA SER A 30 13.91 -2.36 19.23
C SER A 30 12.61 -1.74 18.69
N LEU A 31 11.92 -0.93 19.51
CA LEU A 31 10.69 -0.23 19.11
C LEU A 31 10.85 0.51 17.78
N SER A 32 12.04 1.01 17.48
CA SER A 32 12.36 1.67 16.21
C SER A 32 12.34 0.71 15.01
N GLN A 33 12.71 -0.56 15.17
CA GLN A 33 12.63 -1.57 14.11
C GLN A 33 11.18 -2.00 13.83
N LEU A 34 10.35 -2.08 14.86
CA LEU A 34 8.91 -2.34 14.71
C LEU A 34 8.20 -1.21 13.96
N HIS A 35 8.48 0.05 14.30
CA HIS A 35 7.91 1.20 13.58
C HIS A 35 8.40 1.30 12.14
N ALA A 36 9.66 0.96 11.85
CA ALA A 36 10.20 0.96 10.50
C ALA A 36 9.59 -0.18 9.65
N ALA A 37 9.39 -1.37 10.22
CA ALA A 37 8.75 -2.49 9.53
C ALA A 37 7.28 -2.21 9.22
N GLU A 38 6.56 -1.58 10.15
CA GLU A 38 5.16 -1.19 9.98
C GLU A 38 5.01 -0.08 8.92
N SER A 39 5.90 0.90 8.91
CA SER A 39 5.91 1.95 7.89
C SER A 39 6.26 1.41 6.50
N VAL A 40 7.17 0.44 6.38
CA VAL A 40 7.51 -0.22 5.11
C VAL A 40 6.39 -1.15 4.63
N ALA A 41 5.71 -1.87 5.55
CA ALA A 41 4.54 -2.67 5.21
C ALA A 41 3.39 -1.78 4.72
N LEU A 42 3.12 -0.65 5.39
CA LEU A 42 2.13 0.34 4.96
C LEU A 42 2.46 0.91 3.58
N VAL A 43 3.72 1.21 3.29
CA VAL A 43 4.16 1.69 1.95
C VAL A 43 4.01 0.59 0.88
N LYS A 44 4.14 -0.68 1.22
CA LYS A 44 3.96 -1.81 0.29
C LYS A 44 2.49 -2.11 0.01
N GLU A 45 1.57 -1.90 0.96
CA GLU A 45 0.12 -1.96 0.71
C GLU A 45 -0.39 -0.80 -0.15
N VAL A 46 0.32 0.32 -0.14
CA VAL A 46 -0.01 1.58 -0.83
C VAL A 46 -0.07 1.46 -2.35
N SER A 47 0.46 0.42 -2.94
CA SER A 47 0.46 0.29 -4.39
C SER A 47 0.16 -1.13 -4.86
N ALA A 48 -0.98 -1.69 -4.48
CA ALA A 48 -1.56 -2.72 -5.32
C ALA A 48 -1.84 -2.06 -6.67
N GLU A 49 -0.90 -2.20 -7.59
CA GLU A 49 -1.08 -1.76 -8.96
C GLU A 49 -2.11 -2.67 -9.62
N LEU A 50 -3.04 -2.04 -10.32
CA LEU A 50 -4.05 -2.73 -11.09
C LEU A 50 -3.60 -2.83 -12.55
N ASP A 51 -3.79 -3.99 -13.15
CA ASP A 51 -3.73 -4.18 -14.59
C ASP A 51 -5.04 -3.72 -15.27
N LEU A 52 -5.07 -3.80 -16.59
CA LEU A 52 -6.22 -3.41 -17.41
C LEU A 52 -7.48 -4.21 -17.05
N ALA A 53 -7.37 -5.53 -16.89
CA ALA A 53 -8.51 -6.41 -16.65
C ALA A 53 -9.15 -6.15 -15.29
N ALA A 54 -8.33 -6.06 -14.23
CA ALA A 54 -8.80 -5.74 -12.89
C ALA A 54 -9.41 -4.33 -12.83
N THR A 55 -8.80 -3.36 -13.50
CA THR A 55 -9.31 -1.98 -13.57
C THR A 55 -10.65 -1.92 -14.27
N LYS A 56 -10.81 -2.66 -15.39
CA LYS A 56 -12.08 -2.73 -16.12
C LYS A 56 -13.19 -3.38 -15.29
N ALA A 57 -12.90 -4.46 -14.60
CA ALA A 57 -13.87 -5.10 -13.70
C ALA A 57 -14.37 -4.15 -12.59
N ILE A 58 -13.47 -3.37 -11.99
CA ILE A 58 -13.81 -2.35 -11.00
C ILE A 58 -14.66 -1.23 -11.63
N PHE A 59 -14.33 -0.81 -12.84
CA PHE A 59 -15.11 0.21 -13.57
C PHE A 59 -16.54 -0.27 -13.83
N ASP A 60 -16.71 -1.48 -14.33
CA ASP A 60 -18.01 -2.06 -14.67
C ASP A 60 -18.90 -2.28 -13.45
N SER A 61 -18.30 -2.58 -12.31
CA SER A 61 -19.03 -2.73 -11.04
C SER A 61 -19.47 -1.41 -10.40
N HIS A 62 -19.05 -0.27 -10.95
CA HIS A 62 -19.29 1.07 -10.39
C HIS A 62 -18.90 1.21 -8.90
N SER A 63 -17.95 0.40 -8.44
CA SER A 63 -17.58 0.32 -7.02
C SER A 63 -16.46 1.29 -6.61
N ALA A 64 -15.85 2.02 -7.55
CA ALA A 64 -14.73 2.91 -7.29
C ALA A 64 -14.94 4.32 -7.85
N CYS A 65 -14.26 5.28 -7.23
CA CYS A 65 -14.03 6.59 -7.79
C CYS A 65 -12.74 6.58 -8.60
N PHE A 66 -12.84 6.82 -9.91
CA PHE A 66 -11.66 7.00 -10.76
C PHE A 66 -11.12 8.42 -10.64
N VAL A 67 -9.81 8.56 -10.54
CA VAL A 67 -9.11 9.84 -10.34
C VAL A 67 -8.03 10.00 -11.40
N ASP A 68 -8.14 11.07 -12.18
CA ASP A 68 -7.15 11.47 -13.16
C ASP A 68 -6.09 12.39 -12.52
N ALA A 69 -4.84 11.91 -12.44
CA ALA A 69 -3.72 12.65 -11.86
C ALA A 69 -3.02 13.60 -12.85
N ARG A 70 -3.48 13.67 -14.09
CA ARG A 70 -2.93 14.56 -15.12
C ARG A 70 -3.33 16.02 -14.86
N SER A 71 -2.86 16.94 -15.71
CA SER A 71 -3.32 18.33 -15.64
C SER A 71 -4.79 18.45 -16.10
N GLU A 72 -5.50 19.43 -15.57
CA GLU A 72 -6.88 19.72 -15.94
C GLU A 72 -7.04 19.91 -17.45
N TYR A 73 -6.07 20.55 -18.10
CA TYR A 73 -6.12 20.77 -19.55
C TYR A 73 -6.25 19.46 -20.35
N VAL A 74 -5.49 18.40 -19.99
CA VAL A 74 -5.59 17.12 -20.70
C VAL A 74 -6.78 16.30 -20.23
N TYR A 75 -7.21 16.46 -18.99
CA TYR A 75 -8.43 15.86 -18.45
C TYR A 75 -9.66 16.30 -19.26
N TYR A 76 -9.85 17.61 -19.47
CA TYR A 76 -10.98 18.15 -20.22
C TYR A 76 -10.98 17.75 -21.71
N LYS A 77 -9.83 17.34 -22.24
CA LYS A 77 -9.80 16.83 -23.63
C LYS A 77 -10.29 15.40 -23.73
N SER A 78 -9.96 14.58 -22.77
CA SER A 78 -10.29 13.15 -22.75
C SER A 78 -9.88 12.50 -21.44
N HIS A 79 -10.77 11.74 -20.82
CA HIS A 79 -10.53 11.01 -19.57
C HIS A 79 -11.38 9.74 -19.49
N ILE A 80 -11.11 8.85 -18.55
CA ILE A 80 -11.98 7.69 -18.27
C ILE A 80 -13.34 8.19 -17.84
N LYS A 81 -14.40 7.67 -18.45
CA LYS A 81 -15.78 8.10 -18.17
C LYS A 81 -16.10 8.08 -16.69
N GLY A 82 -16.62 9.20 -16.16
CA GLY A 82 -16.96 9.37 -14.73
C GLY A 82 -15.77 9.62 -13.81
N ALA A 83 -14.55 9.76 -14.32
CA ALA A 83 -13.40 10.10 -13.50
C ALA A 83 -13.45 11.55 -12.99
N ILE A 84 -12.77 11.80 -11.88
CA ILE A 84 -12.63 13.14 -11.29
C ILE A 84 -11.19 13.61 -11.52
N SER A 85 -11.02 14.88 -11.91
CA SER A 85 -9.71 15.51 -11.97
C SER A 85 -9.19 15.79 -10.57
N LEU A 86 -8.01 15.24 -10.26
CA LEU A 86 -7.23 15.57 -9.06
C LEU A 86 -5.75 15.62 -9.44
N SER A 87 -5.38 16.73 -10.08
CA SER A 87 -4.08 16.92 -10.69
C SER A 87 -2.94 16.83 -9.65
N ASP A 88 -1.86 16.12 -9.97
CA ASP A 88 -0.69 16.05 -9.10
C ASP A 88 -0.09 17.42 -8.78
N SER A 89 -0.07 18.35 -9.75
CA SER A 89 0.50 19.70 -9.60
C SER A 89 -0.40 20.66 -8.83
N ARG A 90 -1.71 20.41 -8.80
CA ARG A 90 -2.70 21.26 -8.13
C ARG A 90 -3.46 20.50 -7.04
N PHE A 91 -2.86 19.45 -6.51
CA PHE A 91 -3.51 18.59 -5.52
C PHE A 91 -4.03 19.37 -4.32
N ASP A 92 -3.21 20.25 -3.74
CA ASP A 92 -3.53 20.96 -2.50
C ASP A 92 -4.69 21.97 -2.71
N GLU A 93 -4.84 22.48 -3.92
CA GLU A 93 -5.96 23.37 -4.29
C GLU A 93 -7.26 22.59 -4.50
N GLN A 94 -7.18 21.42 -5.12
CA GLN A 94 -8.36 20.61 -5.51
C GLN A 94 -8.82 19.67 -4.40
N PHE A 95 -7.92 19.30 -3.49
CA PHE A 95 -8.19 18.29 -2.47
C PHE A 95 -9.31 18.65 -1.48
N PRO A 96 -9.49 19.91 -1.02
CA PRO A 96 -10.61 20.28 -0.15
C PRO A 96 -11.97 19.92 -0.75
N ASP A 97 -12.20 20.22 -2.02
CA ASP A 97 -13.44 19.90 -2.74
C ASP A 97 -13.59 18.39 -2.94
N PHE A 98 -12.50 17.69 -3.25
CA PHE A 98 -12.51 16.25 -3.36
C PHE A 98 -12.91 15.58 -2.04
N LYS A 99 -12.34 16.02 -0.93
CA LYS A 99 -12.63 15.51 0.42
C LYS A 99 -14.08 15.71 0.83
N GLN A 100 -14.71 16.80 0.43
CA GLN A 100 -16.14 17.03 0.70
C GLN A 100 -17.05 16.07 -0.07
N LYS A 101 -16.63 15.63 -1.26
CA LYS A 101 -17.43 14.79 -2.17
C LYS A 101 -17.20 13.28 -2.00
N LYS A 102 -16.10 12.88 -1.39
CA LYS A 102 -15.69 11.46 -1.30
C LYS A 102 -15.37 11.07 0.12
N ALA A 103 -16.11 10.07 0.62
CA ALA A 103 -15.85 9.49 1.93
C ALA A 103 -14.48 8.82 1.99
N ILE A 104 -13.89 8.75 3.18
CA ILE A 104 -12.52 8.25 3.40
C ILE A 104 -12.39 6.74 3.11
N GLU A 105 -13.50 6.01 3.16
CA GLU A 105 -13.61 4.58 2.88
C GLU A 105 -13.77 4.27 1.39
N THR A 106 -13.99 5.30 0.55
CA THR A 106 -14.19 5.11 -0.90
C THR A 106 -13.01 4.38 -1.52
N LEU A 107 -13.29 3.36 -2.32
CA LEU A 107 -12.29 2.76 -3.20
C LEU A 107 -11.93 3.79 -4.29
N ILE A 108 -10.67 4.16 -4.37
CA ILE A 108 -10.15 5.13 -5.34
C ILE A 108 -9.18 4.43 -6.27
N VAL A 109 -9.37 4.60 -7.58
CA VAL A 109 -8.43 4.15 -8.61
C VAL A 109 -7.82 5.36 -9.26
N VAL A 110 -6.53 5.59 -9.02
CA VAL A 110 -5.78 6.71 -9.58
C VAL A 110 -5.05 6.29 -10.84
N TYR A 111 -5.17 7.04 -11.91
CA TYR A 111 -4.45 6.79 -13.16
C TYR A 111 -3.75 8.05 -13.69
N CYS A 112 -2.89 7.83 -14.69
CA CYS A 112 -2.20 8.89 -15.42
C CYS A 112 -2.24 8.62 -16.93
N THR A 113 -1.28 9.11 -17.69
CA THR A 113 -1.21 8.90 -19.15
C THR A 113 -0.85 7.45 -19.46
N GLU A 114 0.22 6.92 -18.85
CA GLU A 114 0.82 5.61 -19.12
C GLU A 114 1.65 5.11 -17.92
N SER A 115 2.21 3.92 -18.02
CA SER A 115 2.95 3.26 -16.93
C SER A 115 4.21 4.01 -16.48
N SER A 116 4.87 4.74 -17.37
CA SER A 116 6.06 5.56 -17.06
C SER A 116 5.72 6.83 -16.27
N CYS A 117 4.43 7.21 -16.22
CA CYS A 117 3.97 8.44 -15.58
C CYS A 117 3.86 8.30 -14.05
N GLY A 118 4.76 8.90 -13.31
CA GLY A 118 4.78 8.84 -11.84
C GLY A 118 3.68 9.65 -11.13
N LYS A 119 2.84 10.42 -11.83
CA LYS A 119 1.83 11.30 -11.20
C LYS A 119 0.76 10.52 -10.45
N ALA A 120 0.25 9.41 -11.01
CA ALA A 120 -0.75 8.57 -10.35
C ALA A 120 -0.25 8.08 -8.98
N ARG A 121 0.98 7.56 -8.90
CA ARG A 121 1.59 7.11 -7.63
C ARG A 121 1.79 8.27 -6.64
N ARG A 122 2.10 9.50 -7.11
CA ARG A 122 2.22 10.66 -6.22
C ARG A 122 0.88 11.09 -5.65
N VAL A 123 -0.17 11.17 -6.47
CA VAL A 123 -1.53 11.48 -6.02
C VAL A 123 -2.04 10.40 -5.07
N ALA A 124 -1.85 9.12 -5.38
CA ALA A 124 -2.21 8.03 -4.49
C ALA A 124 -1.55 8.16 -3.10
N ARG A 125 -0.24 8.44 -3.04
CA ARG A 125 0.45 8.70 -1.76
C ARG A 125 -0.09 9.93 -1.02
N LYS A 126 -0.44 11.02 -1.73
CA LYS A 126 -1.04 12.20 -1.12
C LYS A 126 -2.41 11.88 -0.52
N LEU A 127 -3.27 11.14 -1.24
CA LEU A 127 -4.55 10.67 -0.73
C LEU A 127 -4.40 9.84 0.54
N MET A 128 -3.47 8.91 0.54
CA MET A 128 -3.23 8.04 1.71
C MET A 128 -2.68 8.81 2.91
N LYS A 129 -1.78 9.77 2.72
CA LYS A 129 -1.33 10.68 3.78
C LYS A 129 -2.50 11.48 4.38
N ASN A 130 -3.55 11.70 3.63
CA ASN A 130 -4.78 12.36 4.06
C ASN A 130 -5.85 11.38 4.58
N GLY A 131 -5.49 10.11 4.84
CA GLY A 131 -6.32 9.13 5.54
C GLY A 131 -7.14 8.20 4.66
N TYR A 132 -7.13 8.33 3.33
CA TYR A 132 -7.80 7.37 2.42
C TYR A 132 -7.04 6.04 2.43
N ARG A 133 -7.72 4.95 2.76
CA ARG A 133 -7.08 3.62 2.93
C ARG A 133 -7.24 2.71 1.72
N ASN A 134 -8.29 2.92 0.92
CA ASN A 134 -8.62 2.09 -0.22
C ASN A 134 -8.18 2.76 -1.53
N VAL A 135 -6.87 3.02 -1.69
CA VAL A 135 -6.32 3.65 -2.89
C VAL A 135 -5.56 2.62 -3.71
N ARG A 136 -5.81 2.57 -5.01
CA ARG A 136 -5.12 1.71 -5.99
C ARG A 136 -4.59 2.57 -7.12
N VAL A 137 -3.58 2.08 -7.83
CA VAL A 137 -3.02 2.74 -9.01
C VAL A 137 -3.24 1.85 -10.22
N TYR A 138 -3.90 2.41 -11.24
CA TYR A 138 -3.94 1.77 -12.55
C TYR A 138 -2.69 2.17 -13.33
N SER A 139 -1.78 1.23 -13.52
CA SER A 139 -0.46 1.48 -14.11
C SER A 139 -0.50 1.66 -15.62
N GLY A 140 -1.41 0.98 -16.34
CA GLY A 140 -1.53 1.11 -17.80
C GLY A 140 -1.94 2.51 -18.27
N GLY A 141 -2.70 3.21 -17.45
CA GLY A 141 -3.10 4.59 -17.69
C GLY A 141 -4.11 4.78 -18.83
N LEU A 142 -4.32 6.03 -19.21
CA LEU A 142 -5.34 6.37 -20.20
C LEU A 142 -5.05 5.81 -21.59
N ILE A 143 -3.77 5.70 -21.98
CA ILE A 143 -3.39 5.21 -23.31
C ILE A 143 -3.82 3.75 -23.48
N GLU A 144 -3.48 2.89 -22.51
CA GLU A 144 -3.88 1.48 -22.55
C GLU A 144 -5.41 1.32 -22.53
N TRP A 145 -6.10 2.12 -21.67
CA TRP A 145 -7.56 2.15 -21.59
C TRP A 145 -8.22 2.51 -22.93
N ALA A 146 -7.71 3.56 -23.59
CA ALA A 146 -8.21 4.02 -24.88
C ALA A 146 -7.95 3.00 -26.01
N HIS A 147 -6.76 2.38 -26.04
CA HIS A 147 -6.43 1.33 -27.01
C HIS A 147 -7.32 0.10 -26.88
N ALA A 148 -7.76 -0.21 -25.67
CA ALA A 148 -8.72 -1.29 -25.42
C ALA A 148 -10.17 -0.92 -25.84
N GLY A 149 -10.42 0.31 -26.29
CA GLY A 149 -11.74 0.77 -26.70
C GLY A 149 -12.73 0.97 -25.54
N PHE A 150 -12.23 1.17 -24.31
CA PHE A 150 -13.06 1.31 -23.12
C PHE A 150 -13.65 2.72 -22.96
N PRO A 151 -14.73 2.89 -22.17
CA PRO A 151 -15.50 4.14 -22.11
C PRO A 151 -14.67 5.35 -21.68
N MET A 152 -14.74 6.40 -22.48
CA MET A 152 -14.09 7.69 -22.26
C MET A 152 -15.10 8.82 -22.43
N GLU A 153 -14.76 10.00 -21.92
CA GLU A 153 -15.46 11.26 -22.12
C GLU A 153 -14.50 12.45 -22.08
N GLY A 154 -14.95 13.62 -22.53
CA GLY A 154 -14.16 14.85 -22.56
C GLY A 154 -14.80 15.91 -23.43
#